data_1aa61313730f7c80cf4e556af7950db8
#
_entry.id   1aa61313730f7c80cf4e556af7950db8
#
_cell.length_a   1.000
_cell.length_b   1.000
_cell.length_c   1.000
_cell.angle_alpha   90.00
_cell.angle_beta   90.00
_cell.angle_gamma   90.00
#
_symmetry.space_group_name_H-M   'P 1'
#
loop_
_entity.id
_entity.type
_entity.pdbx_description
1 polymer ?
#
loop_
_entity_poly.entity_id
_entity_poly.type
_entity_poly.pdbx_seq_one_letter_code
_entity_poly.pdbx_strand_id
1 'polypeptide(L)'
;MDWGTTNLRAYAVANDGTVVEHVENNQGLRSNPDSYSDCLEAVIRGWIDDARPVNVLLSGMVGSATGWQEVPHIPAPASSSVLAAEARLVTQIDGCPVWILPGVKGTGISGMPDVLRGEETQFFGAQGLSAQQYSRQPDIWCFPGTHNKWIPSGESIHHFSTSMVGEFFELIRQHSLLAQSLEQRDSENQPAFLRGIETARKAGGLLHHLFSVRALQLTGAQEKSDGLEYLSGMIIGHDIGAQLSQSGQHVGIVASQSLAHKYQVALQALGHSSVVIESQAATISGALAINAHLLAASGQPGA
;
A
#
# COMPACT_ATOMS: atom_id res chain seq x y z
N MET A 1 -6.84 3.48 -12.24
CA MET A 1 -7.74 2.63 -11.40
C MET A 1 -6.89 1.70 -10.57
N ASP A 2 -7.16 1.61 -9.27
CA ASP A 2 -6.58 0.60 -8.37
C ASP A 2 -7.63 -0.51 -8.17
N TRP A 3 -7.34 -1.71 -8.69
CA TRP A 3 -8.24 -2.85 -8.63
C TRP A 3 -7.63 -3.96 -7.77
N GLY A 4 -7.93 -3.85 -6.50
CA GLY A 4 -7.43 -4.76 -5.48
C GLY A 4 -8.23 -6.04 -5.32
N THR A 5 -7.89 -6.83 -4.31
CA THR A 5 -8.59 -8.08 -4.00
C THR A 5 -10.02 -7.85 -3.50
N THR A 6 -10.24 -6.80 -2.72
CA THR A 6 -11.54 -6.52 -2.06
C THR A 6 -12.24 -5.31 -2.68
N ASN A 7 -11.49 -4.26 -2.98
CA ASN A 7 -12.03 -2.98 -3.42
C ASN A 7 -11.57 -2.63 -4.83
N LEU A 8 -12.41 -1.88 -5.52
CA LEU A 8 -12.11 -1.20 -6.77
C LEU A 8 -12.21 0.30 -6.54
N ARG A 9 -11.17 1.05 -6.93
CA ARG A 9 -11.12 2.51 -6.91
C ARG A 9 -10.76 3.03 -8.29
N ALA A 10 -11.64 3.81 -8.86
CA ALA A 10 -11.44 4.43 -10.17
C ALA A 10 -11.47 5.95 -10.04
N TYR A 11 -10.59 6.61 -10.78
CA TYR A 11 -10.46 8.06 -10.78
C TYR A 11 -10.43 8.56 -12.22
N ALA A 12 -11.33 9.47 -12.59
CA ALA A 12 -11.19 10.29 -13.78
C ALA A 12 -10.28 11.46 -13.42
N VAL A 13 -9.14 11.56 -14.11
CA VAL A 13 -8.10 12.52 -13.77
C VAL A 13 -7.78 13.38 -14.99
N ALA A 14 -7.82 14.70 -14.81
CA ALA A 14 -7.36 15.64 -15.83
C ALA A 14 -5.83 15.66 -15.93
N ASN A 15 -5.28 16.22 -17.02
CA ASN A 15 -3.83 16.24 -17.26
C ASN A 15 -3.03 16.99 -16.19
N ASP A 16 -3.66 17.94 -15.51
CA ASP A 16 -3.06 18.70 -14.39
C ASP A 16 -3.06 17.94 -13.05
N GLY A 17 -3.58 16.69 -13.03
CA GLY A 17 -3.71 15.86 -11.83
C GLY A 17 -4.99 16.08 -11.05
N THR A 18 -5.88 16.98 -11.47
CA THR A 18 -7.16 17.20 -10.81
C THR A 18 -8.07 16.00 -10.98
N VAL A 19 -8.61 15.48 -9.88
CA VAL A 19 -9.65 14.44 -9.90
C VAL A 19 -10.98 15.07 -10.27
N VAL A 20 -11.48 14.70 -11.44
CA VAL A 20 -12.79 15.21 -11.97
C VAL A 20 -13.93 14.41 -11.35
N GLU A 21 -13.76 13.08 -11.27
CA GLU A 21 -14.75 12.16 -10.74
C GLU A 21 -14.07 10.92 -10.16
N HIS A 22 -14.72 10.24 -9.20
CA HIS A 22 -14.21 9.01 -8.66
C HIS A 22 -15.33 8.03 -8.30
N VAL A 23 -15.01 6.76 -8.34
CA VAL A 23 -15.87 5.65 -7.90
C VAL A 23 -15.06 4.76 -6.97
N GLU A 24 -15.63 4.43 -5.81
CA GLU A 24 -15.10 3.41 -4.92
C GLU A 24 -16.23 2.41 -4.59
N ASN A 25 -15.93 1.12 -4.74
CA ASN A 25 -16.88 0.06 -4.41
C ASN A 25 -16.16 -1.22 -3.97
N ASN A 26 -16.93 -2.22 -3.52
CA ASN A 26 -16.44 -3.51 -3.04
C ASN A 26 -16.31 -4.55 -4.17
N GLN A 27 -16.23 -4.13 -5.44
CA GLN A 27 -16.10 -5.00 -6.61
C GLN A 27 -14.62 -5.34 -6.91
N GLY A 28 -13.86 -5.66 -5.87
CA GLY A 28 -12.53 -6.24 -6.04
C GLY A 28 -12.58 -7.66 -6.63
N LEU A 29 -11.41 -8.27 -6.85
CA LEU A 29 -11.32 -9.60 -7.47
C LEU A 29 -12.12 -10.69 -6.74
N ARG A 30 -12.31 -10.56 -5.42
CA ARG A 30 -13.13 -11.51 -4.64
C ARG A 30 -14.61 -11.52 -5.04
N SER A 31 -15.11 -10.47 -5.66
CA SER A 31 -16.48 -10.44 -6.20
C SER A 31 -16.64 -11.35 -7.43
N ASN A 32 -15.50 -11.80 -8.01
CA ASN A 32 -15.41 -12.69 -9.15
C ASN A 32 -16.38 -12.29 -10.27
N PRO A 33 -16.19 -11.12 -10.91
CA PRO A 33 -17.11 -10.65 -11.93
C PRO A 33 -17.13 -11.63 -13.10
N ASP A 34 -18.31 -11.89 -13.66
CA ASP A 34 -18.49 -12.74 -14.84
C ASP A 34 -17.69 -12.21 -16.04
N SER A 35 -17.53 -10.88 -16.11
CA SER A 35 -16.72 -10.18 -17.11
C SER A 35 -16.04 -8.96 -16.47
N TYR A 36 -14.71 -8.94 -16.48
CA TYR A 36 -13.91 -7.78 -16.05
C TYR A 36 -14.11 -6.58 -16.97
N SER A 37 -14.25 -6.83 -18.28
CA SER A 37 -14.48 -5.77 -19.26
C SER A 37 -15.80 -5.05 -19.00
N ASP A 38 -16.89 -5.82 -18.78
CA ASP A 38 -18.20 -5.22 -18.52
C ASP A 38 -18.23 -4.48 -17.18
N CYS A 39 -17.55 -5.01 -16.17
CA CYS A 39 -17.40 -4.34 -14.88
C CYS A 39 -16.65 -3.01 -15.03
N LEU A 40 -15.54 -3.01 -15.76
CA LEU A 40 -14.80 -1.78 -16.05
C LEU A 40 -15.65 -0.78 -16.82
N GLU A 41 -16.30 -1.25 -17.91
CA GLU A 41 -17.12 -0.41 -18.76
C GLU A 41 -18.28 0.23 -17.98
N ALA A 42 -18.93 -0.50 -17.10
CA ALA A 42 -19.99 0.03 -16.24
C ALA A 42 -19.49 1.17 -15.31
N VAL A 43 -18.22 1.10 -14.89
CA VAL A 43 -17.61 2.13 -14.04
C VAL A 43 -17.23 3.39 -14.83
N ILE A 44 -16.70 3.23 -16.06
CA ILE A 44 -16.07 4.36 -16.78
C ILE A 44 -16.88 4.86 -17.99
N ARG A 45 -18.03 4.25 -18.31
CA ARG A 45 -18.83 4.58 -19.50
C ARG A 45 -19.15 6.08 -19.58
N GLY A 46 -19.67 6.66 -18.49
CA GLY A 46 -19.97 8.09 -18.45
C GLY A 46 -18.74 8.97 -18.71
N TRP A 47 -17.60 8.57 -18.18
CA TRP A 47 -16.34 9.32 -18.34
C TRP A 47 -15.80 9.27 -19.78
N ILE A 48 -15.99 8.15 -20.49
CA ILE A 48 -15.58 8.02 -21.89
C ILE A 48 -16.44 8.91 -22.77
N ASP A 49 -17.75 8.93 -22.55
CA ASP A 49 -18.70 9.72 -23.35
C ASP A 49 -18.44 11.23 -23.15
N ASP A 50 -18.17 11.67 -21.92
CA ASP A 50 -18.03 13.08 -21.57
C ASP A 50 -16.63 13.64 -21.81
N ALA A 51 -15.58 12.88 -21.46
CA ALA A 51 -14.21 13.39 -21.36
C ALA A 51 -13.21 12.76 -22.35
N ARG A 52 -13.56 11.65 -23.00
CA ARG A 52 -12.69 10.89 -23.93
C ARG A 52 -11.28 10.67 -23.38
N PRO A 53 -11.11 9.87 -22.33
CA PRO A 53 -9.82 9.64 -21.73
C PRO A 53 -8.81 9.08 -22.74
N VAL A 54 -7.55 9.47 -22.61
CA VAL A 54 -6.46 9.05 -23.53
C VAL A 54 -6.06 7.61 -23.27
N ASN A 55 -6.03 7.20 -21.98
CA ASN A 55 -5.71 5.86 -21.52
C ASN A 55 -6.50 5.51 -20.27
N VAL A 56 -6.77 4.22 -20.08
CA VAL A 56 -7.19 3.64 -18.81
C VAL A 56 -6.05 2.78 -18.27
N LEU A 57 -5.54 3.14 -17.09
CA LEU A 57 -4.48 2.39 -16.41
C LEU A 57 -5.07 1.61 -15.24
N LEU A 58 -4.80 0.31 -15.22
CA LEU A 58 -5.20 -0.61 -14.17
C LEU A 58 -3.96 -1.06 -13.40
N SER A 59 -3.94 -0.85 -12.10
CA SER A 59 -2.92 -1.34 -11.18
C SER A 59 -3.51 -2.30 -10.15
N GLY A 60 -2.66 -3.03 -9.44
CA GLY A 60 -3.07 -3.95 -8.39
C GLY A 60 -3.37 -5.37 -8.86
N MET A 61 -4.22 -6.07 -8.11
CA MET A 61 -4.43 -7.51 -8.27
C MET A 61 -5.13 -7.92 -9.56
N VAL A 62 -5.71 -6.99 -10.30
CA VAL A 62 -6.31 -7.24 -11.63
C VAL A 62 -5.31 -7.86 -12.63
N GLY A 63 -4.01 -7.59 -12.44
CA GLY A 63 -2.91 -8.16 -13.23
C GLY A 63 -2.28 -9.43 -12.64
N SER A 64 -2.88 -10.03 -11.61
CA SER A 64 -2.39 -11.29 -11.03
C SER A 64 -2.87 -12.51 -11.83
N ALA A 65 -2.31 -13.70 -11.53
CA ALA A 65 -2.73 -14.97 -12.13
C ALA A 65 -4.23 -15.29 -11.91
N THR A 66 -4.86 -14.70 -10.90
CA THR A 66 -6.28 -14.84 -10.60
C THR A 66 -7.11 -13.63 -11.00
N GLY A 67 -6.47 -12.64 -11.65
CA GLY A 67 -7.12 -11.41 -12.13
C GLY A 67 -7.65 -11.52 -13.56
N TRP A 68 -7.92 -10.38 -14.17
CA TRP A 68 -8.42 -10.28 -15.54
C TRP A 68 -7.46 -10.89 -16.57
N GLN A 69 -6.22 -10.42 -16.53
CA GLN A 69 -5.15 -10.96 -17.38
C GLN A 69 -3.85 -10.93 -16.60
N GLU A 70 -3.17 -12.05 -16.55
CA GLU A 70 -1.88 -12.11 -15.88
C GLU A 70 -0.85 -11.24 -16.61
N VAL A 71 -0.29 -10.29 -15.89
CA VAL A 71 0.87 -9.52 -16.29
C VAL A 71 2.03 -9.90 -15.39
N PRO A 72 3.07 -10.57 -15.90
CA PRO A 72 4.19 -11.03 -15.07
C PRO A 72 4.86 -9.89 -14.31
N HIS A 73 5.37 -10.20 -13.11
CA HIS A 73 6.21 -9.26 -12.37
C HIS A 73 7.52 -9.01 -13.14
N ILE A 74 7.88 -7.75 -13.31
CA ILE A 74 9.18 -7.36 -13.88
C ILE A 74 10.28 -7.45 -12.81
N PRO A 75 11.51 -7.78 -13.18
CA PRO A 75 12.61 -7.80 -12.21
C PRO A 75 13.02 -6.39 -11.80
N ALA A 76 13.40 -6.21 -10.53
CA ALA A 76 14.13 -5.03 -10.10
C ALA A 76 15.54 -5.02 -10.71
N PRO A 77 16.15 -3.84 -11.03
CA PRO A 77 15.60 -2.50 -10.77
C PRO A 77 14.48 -2.12 -11.76
N ALA A 78 13.42 -1.49 -11.25
CA ALA A 78 12.25 -1.06 -12.01
C ALA A 78 12.01 0.44 -11.85
N SER A 79 12.00 1.19 -12.96
CA SER A 79 11.61 2.60 -13.02
C SER A 79 10.17 2.77 -13.54
N SER A 80 9.60 3.96 -13.45
CA SER A 80 8.28 4.27 -14.02
C SER A 80 8.25 4.07 -15.54
N SER A 81 9.35 4.33 -16.23
CA SER A 81 9.46 4.10 -17.68
C SER A 81 9.48 2.61 -18.03
N VAL A 82 10.12 1.77 -17.19
CA VAL A 82 10.11 0.31 -17.37
C VAL A 82 8.72 -0.25 -17.09
N LEU A 83 8.02 0.24 -16.06
CA LEU A 83 6.61 -0.14 -15.80
C LEU A 83 5.71 0.18 -17.00
N ALA A 84 5.90 1.37 -17.61
CA ALA A 84 5.15 1.76 -18.80
C ALA A 84 5.47 0.84 -20.00
N ALA A 85 6.76 0.55 -20.25
CA ALA A 85 7.18 -0.29 -21.39
C ALA A 85 6.66 -1.74 -21.28
N GLU A 86 6.49 -2.25 -20.06
CA GLU A 86 6.02 -3.61 -19.77
C GLU A 86 4.51 -3.68 -19.47
N ALA A 87 3.80 -2.55 -19.53
CA ALA A 87 2.35 -2.52 -19.42
C ALA A 87 1.69 -3.33 -20.55
N ARG A 88 0.59 -4.03 -20.24
CA ARG A 88 -0.13 -4.86 -21.21
C ARG A 88 -1.43 -4.21 -21.63
N LEU A 89 -1.56 -3.95 -22.95
CA LEU A 89 -2.85 -3.59 -23.54
C LEU A 89 -3.76 -4.82 -23.49
N VAL A 90 -4.90 -4.69 -22.80
CA VAL A 90 -5.83 -5.82 -22.60
C VAL A 90 -7.10 -5.68 -23.41
N THR A 91 -7.54 -4.46 -23.65
CA THR A 91 -8.71 -4.15 -24.48
C THR A 91 -8.72 -2.69 -24.90
N GLN A 92 -9.74 -2.31 -25.67
CA GLN A 92 -10.08 -0.91 -25.95
C GLN A 92 -11.58 -0.74 -25.73
N ILE A 93 -11.98 0.35 -25.08
CA ILE A 93 -13.38 0.72 -24.87
C ILE A 93 -13.61 2.04 -25.61
N ASP A 94 -14.43 1.98 -26.68
CA ASP A 94 -14.69 3.12 -27.59
C ASP A 94 -13.42 3.82 -28.10
N GLY A 95 -12.39 3.01 -28.41
CA GLY A 95 -11.10 3.49 -28.89
C GLY A 95 -10.14 3.94 -27.78
N CYS A 96 -10.57 4.00 -26.52
CA CYS A 96 -9.70 4.27 -25.39
C CYS A 96 -8.95 3.00 -24.96
N PRO A 97 -7.61 2.96 -25.03
CA PRO A 97 -6.85 1.78 -24.67
C PRO A 97 -6.82 1.54 -23.16
N VAL A 98 -6.93 0.29 -22.76
CA VAL A 98 -6.91 -0.17 -21.37
C VAL A 98 -5.64 -0.98 -21.11
N TRP A 99 -4.83 -0.50 -20.20
CA TRP A 99 -3.55 -1.09 -19.85
C TRP A 99 -3.55 -1.65 -18.44
N ILE A 100 -2.97 -2.83 -18.25
CA ILE A 100 -2.64 -3.36 -16.93
C ILE A 100 -1.14 -3.19 -16.68
N LEU A 101 -0.81 -2.57 -15.53
CA LEU A 101 0.57 -2.36 -15.11
C LEU A 101 1.14 -3.65 -14.49
N PRO A 102 2.43 -3.95 -14.73
CA PRO A 102 3.10 -5.07 -14.08
C PRO A 102 3.39 -4.77 -12.61
N GLY A 103 3.45 -5.81 -11.77
CA GLY A 103 4.10 -5.72 -10.48
C GLY A 103 5.63 -5.82 -10.60
N VAL A 104 6.34 -5.74 -9.48
CA VAL A 104 7.80 -5.87 -9.41
C VAL A 104 8.18 -7.07 -8.57
N LYS A 105 9.20 -7.83 -9.00
CA LYS A 105 9.86 -8.89 -8.23
C LYS A 105 11.30 -8.51 -7.94
N GLY A 106 11.76 -8.81 -6.74
CA GLY A 106 13.11 -8.48 -6.29
C GLY A 106 13.54 -9.33 -5.11
N THR A 107 14.41 -8.78 -4.29
CA THR A 107 14.88 -9.39 -3.06
C THR A 107 14.60 -8.47 -1.89
N GLY A 108 14.10 -9.06 -0.79
CA GLY A 108 13.89 -8.36 0.47
C GLY A 108 15.16 -8.20 1.30
N ILE A 109 15.03 -7.55 2.45
CA ILE A 109 16.12 -7.28 3.39
C ILE A 109 16.86 -8.55 3.85
N SER A 110 16.18 -9.69 3.87
CA SER A 110 16.78 -11.00 4.21
C SER A 110 17.49 -11.68 3.05
N GLY A 111 17.52 -11.06 1.84
CA GLY A 111 18.04 -11.68 0.63
C GLY A 111 17.09 -12.71 -0.02
N MET A 112 15.91 -12.93 0.56
CA MET A 112 14.89 -13.82 0.01
C MET A 112 14.10 -13.12 -1.11
N PRO A 113 13.55 -13.90 -2.09
CA PRO A 113 12.68 -13.35 -3.11
C PRO A 113 11.46 -12.63 -2.50
N ASP A 114 11.09 -11.51 -3.11
CA ASP A 114 9.93 -10.71 -2.70
C ASP A 114 9.19 -10.18 -3.93
N VAL A 115 7.90 -9.85 -3.76
CA VAL A 115 7.05 -9.33 -4.82
C VAL A 115 6.15 -8.21 -4.30
N LEU A 116 5.86 -7.24 -5.15
CA LEU A 116 4.84 -6.21 -4.90
C LEU A 116 3.98 -5.98 -6.14
N ARG A 117 2.74 -5.55 -5.92
CA ARG A 117 1.81 -5.26 -7.01
C ARG A 117 0.76 -4.25 -6.55
N GLY A 118 0.82 -3.06 -7.16
CA GLY A 118 0.04 -1.87 -6.85
C GLY A 118 0.88 -0.80 -6.17
N GLU A 119 1.73 -1.17 -5.22
CA GLU A 119 2.57 -0.24 -4.48
C GLU A 119 3.68 0.39 -5.34
N GLU A 120 4.10 -0.25 -6.46
CA GLU A 120 5.03 0.35 -7.43
C GLU A 120 4.49 1.66 -8.00
N THR A 121 3.20 1.69 -8.31
CA THR A 121 2.55 2.90 -8.81
C THR A 121 2.53 3.99 -7.73
N GLN A 122 2.14 3.63 -6.51
CA GLN A 122 2.12 4.54 -5.37
C GLN A 122 3.52 5.08 -5.03
N PHE A 123 4.55 4.25 -5.15
CA PHE A 123 5.93 4.63 -4.86
C PHE A 123 6.39 5.82 -5.73
N PHE A 124 6.21 5.74 -7.05
CA PHE A 124 6.61 6.82 -7.93
C PHE A 124 5.79 8.09 -7.71
N GLY A 125 4.49 7.94 -7.44
CA GLY A 125 3.63 9.07 -7.12
C GLY A 125 3.99 9.74 -5.80
N ALA A 126 4.25 8.96 -4.76
CA ALA A 126 4.63 9.47 -3.45
C ALA A 126 5.97 10.23 -3.49
N GLN A 127 6.95 9.72 -4.22
CA GLN A 127 8.22 10.43 -4.40
C GLN A 127 8.05 11.77 -5.13
N GLY A 128 7.27 11.77 -6.23
CA GLY A 128 6.99 13.00 -6.98
C GLY A 128 6.28 14.06 -6.13
N LEU A 129 5.27 13.67 -5.37
CA LEU A 129 4.54 14.56 -4.46
C LEU A 129 5.43 15.04 -3.31
N SER A 130 6.22 14.14 -2.73
CA SER A 130 7.14 14.51 -1.65
C SER A 130 8.16 15.54 -2.10
N ALA A 131 8.73 15.39 -3.30
CA ALA A 131 9.69 16.35 -3.85
C ALA A 131 9.11 17.76 -4.03
N GLN A 132 7.79 17.86 -4.22
CA GLN A 132 7.11 19.14 -4.34
C GLN A 132 6.72 19.75 -2.98
N GLN A 133 6.43 18.90 -1.98
CA GLN A 133 5.82 19.33 -0.71
C GLN A 133 6.83 19.48 0.43
N TYR A 134 7.94 18.73 0.41
CA TYR A 134 8.86 18.65 1.53
C TYR A 134 10.29 18.96 1.10
N SER A 135 10.99 19.71 1.94
CA SER A 135 12.41 20.05 1.73
C SER A 135 13.37 18.88 1.98
N ARG A 136 12.99 17.97 2.89
CA ARG A 136 13.73 16.73 3.16
C ARG A 136 12.94 15.54 2.60
N GLN A 137 13.61 14.77 1.74
CA GLN A 137 13.01 13.57 1.18
C GLN A 137 13.15 12.39 2.14
N PRO A 138 12.18 11.45 2.15
CA PRO A 138 12.30 10.21 2.90
C PRO A 138 13.53 9.39 2.49
N ASP A 139 14.12 8.70 3.45
CA ASP A 139 15.17 7.71 3.20
C ASP A 139 14.56 6.39 2.69
N ILE A 140 13.35 6.07 3.16
CA ILE A 140 12.60 4.86 2.84
C ILE A 140 11.10 5.14 2.91
N TRP A 141 10.33 4.43 2.10
CA TRP A 141 8.88 4.50 2.05
C TRP A 141 8.26 3.27 2.70
N CYS A 142 7.25 3.50 3.55
CA CYS A 142 6.38 2.49 4.13
C CYS A 142 4.98 2.60 3.52
N PHE A 143 4.45 1.46 3.07
CA PHE A 143 3.09 1.31 2.55
C PHE A 143 2.31 0.38 3.48
N PRO A 144 1.75 0.90 4.58
CA PRO A 144 0.96 0.11 5.51
C PRO A 144 -0.30 -0.45 4.85
N GLY A 145 -0.58 -1.73 5.11
CA GLY A 145 -1.74 -2.42 4.56
C GLY A 145 -1.89 -3.84 5.09
N THR A 146 -2.60 -4.68 4.36
CA THR A 146 -2.68 -6.13 4.64
C THR A 146 -1.28 -6.74 4.67
N HIS A 147 -0.46 -6.39 3.67
CA HIS A 147 0.96 -6.70 3.57
C HIS A 147 1.72 -5.38 3.43
N ASN A 148 2.43 -4.99 4.47
CA ASN A 148 3.25 -3.78 4.42
C ASN A 148 4.38 -3.93 3.42
N LYS A 149 4.68 -2.86 2.70
CA LYS A 149 5.87 -2.78 1.87
C LYS A 149 6.81 -1.70 2.39
N TRP A 150 8.10 -1.99 2.34
CA TRP A 150 9.16 -1.06 2.66
C TRP A 150 10.07 -0.93 1.45
N ILE A 151 10.14 0.26 0.87
CA ILE A 151 10.86 0.53 -0.38
C ILE A 151 11.82 1.71 -0.15
N PRO A 152 13.15 1.53 -0.21
CA PRO A 152 14.10 2.63 -0.15
C PRO A 152 13.85 3.66 -1.26
N SER A 153 14.04 4.93 -0.94
CA SER A 153 13.89 6.02 -1.92
C SER A 153 14.91 5.91 -3.05
N GLY A 154 14.52 6.29 -4.26
CA GLY A 154 15.38 6.24 -5.43
C GLY A 154 14.60 6.40 -6.74
N GLU A 155 15.30 6.65 -7.85
CA GLU A 155 14.71 6.79 -9.18
C GLU A 155 14.11 5.46 -9.71
N SER A 156 14.50 4.35 -9.09
CA SER A 156 14.04 3.00 -9.43
C SER A 156 13.86 2.18 -8.16
N ILE A 157 12.96 1.21 -8.20
CA ILE A 157 12.79 0.20 -7.16
C ILE A 157 13.88 -0.85 -7.35
N HIS A 158 14.92 -0.82 -6.50
CA HIS A 158 16.04 -1.77 -6.55
C HIS A 158 15.80 -3.01 -5.68
N HIS A 159 15.26 -2.80 -4.50
CA HIS A 159 14.90 -3.82 -3.53
C HIS A 159 13.76 -3.31 -2.66
N PHE A 160 13.07 -4.20 -2.00
CA PHE A 160 11.94 -3.87 -1.11
C PHE A 160 11.70 -5.06 -0.19
N SER A 161 10.98 -4.83 0.89
CA SER A 161 10.59 -5.90 1.82
C SER A 161 9.12 -5.88 2.11
N THR A 162 8.51 -7.06 2.14
CA THR A 162 7.11 -7.26 2.49
C THR A 162 7.00 -7.86 3.89
N SER A 163 6.10 -7.32 4.71
CA SER A 163 5.74 -7.84 6.03
C SER A 163 4.23 -8.06 6.11
N MET A 164 3.79 -9.20 6.63
CA MET A 164 2.37 -9.58 6.73
C MET A 164 1.64 -8.92 7.92
N VAL A 165 1.83 -7.62 8.13
CA VAL A 165 1.40 -6.91 9.35
C VAL A 165 -0.11 -6.94 9.53
N GLY A 166 -0.86 -6.45 8.54
CA GLY A 166 -2.32 -6.35 8.64
C GLY A 166 -3.00 -7.71 8.63
N GLU A 167 -2.58 -8.62 7.75
CA GLU A 167 -3.12 -9.99 7.72
C GLU A 167 -2.83 -10.74 9.02
N PHE A 168 -1.61 -10.65 9.52
CA PHE A 168 -1.23 -11.31 10.77
C PHE A 168 -2.00 -10.75 11.97
N PHE A 169 -2.18 -9.44 12.04
CA PHE A 169 -3.01 -8.81 13.07
C PHE A 169 -4.44 -9.39 13.05
N GLU A 170 -5.07 -9.46 11.86
CA GLU A 170 -6.42 -9.99 11.72
C GLU A 170 -6.53 -11.48 12.07
N LEU A 171 -5.55 -12.30 11.66
CA LEU A 171 -5.50 -13.71 12.02
C LEU A 171 -5.40 -13.90 13.54
N ILE A 172 -4.55 -13.13 14.21
CA ILE A 172 -4.42 -13.17 15.67
C ILE A 172 -5.73 -12.72 16.33
N ARG A 173 -6.31 -11.63 15.87
CA ARG A 173 -7.54 -11.06 16.42
C ARG A 173 -8.73 -12.00 16.30
N GLN A 174 -8.85 -12.73 15.19
CA GLN A 174 -10.03 -13.54 14.89
C GLN A 174 -9.87 -15.02 15.24
N HIS A 175 -8.67 -15.59 15.05
CA HIS A 175 -8.49 -17.04 15.00
C HIS A 175 -7.49 -17.61 16.02
N SER A 176 -6.89 -16.76 16.86
CA SER A 176 -5.93 -17.22 17.86
C SER A 176 -6.57 -17.31 19.26
N LEU A 177 -5.87 -18.00 20.18
CA LEU A 177 -6.21 -17.98 21.59
C LEU A 177 -6.23 -16.56 22.19
N LEU A 178 -5.44 -15.64 21.62
CA LEU A 178 -5.34 -14.27 22.08
C LEU A 178 -6.66 -13.50 21.90
N ALA A 179 -7.51 -13.90 20.93
CA ALA A 179 -8.82 -13.30 20.70
C ALA A 179 -9.67 -13.19 21.98
N GLN A 180 -9.52 -14.14 22.92
CA GLN A 180 -10.22 -14.12 24.20
C GLN A 180 -9.79 -12.98 25.16
N SER A 181 -8.62 -12.39 24.89
CA SER A 181 -8.03 -11.28 25.67
C SER A 181 -8.14 -9.93 24.96
N LEU A 182 -8.89 -9.89 23.87
CA LEU A 182 -9.11 -8.69 23.04
C LEU A 182 -10.57 -8.29 23.12
N GLU A 183 -10.81 -7.00 23.28
CA GLU A 183 -12.14 -6.39 23.25
C GLU A 183 -12.07 -5.11 22.43
N GLN A 184 -13.08 -4.91 21.58
CA GLN A 184 -13.15 -3.69 20.78
C GLN A 184 -13.57 -2.51 21.65
N ARG A 185 -12.90 -1.36 21.47
CA ARG A 185 -13.28 -0.08 22.07
C ARG A 185 -13.80 0.86 20.99
N ASP A 186 -14.62 1.81 21.43
CA ASP A 186 -15.11 2.89 20.55
C ASP A 186 -14.06 3.99 20.30
N SER A 187 -12.94 3.98 21.06
CA SER A 187 -11.88 4.97 20.95
C SER A 187 -10.51 4.32 21.02
N GLU A 188 -9.55 4.91 20.28
CA GLU A 188 -8.14 4.50 20.34
C GLU A 188 -7.55 4.68 21.74
N ASN A 189 -6.68 3.76 22.14
CA ASN A 189 -5.92 3.84 23.38
C ASN A 189 -4.43 3.96 23.09
N GLN A 190 -3.98 5.17 22.81
CA GLN A 190 -2.58 5.45 22.53
C GLN A 190 -1.60 4.96 23.61
N PRO A 191 -1.87 5.10 24.93
CA PRO A 191 -1.03 4.50 25.95
C PRO A 191 -0.85 2.98 25.81
N ALA A 192 -1.91 2.23 25.51
CA ALA A 192 -1.83 0.79 25.29
C ALA A 192 -1.00 0.47 24.02
N PHE A 193 -1.21 1.20 22.96
CA PHE A 193 -0.44 1.10 21.72
C PHE A 193 1.06 1.33 21.95
N LEU A 194 1.43 2.39 22.69
CA LEU A 194 2.81 2.69 23.03
C LEU A 194 3.46 1.62 23.90
N ARG A 195 2.71 1.02 24.85
CA ARG A 195 3.21 -0.14 25.62
C ARG A 195 3.51 -1.34 24.73
N GLY A 196 2.71 -1.57 23.68
CA GLY A 196 2.97 -2.59 22.66
C GLY A 196 4.28 -2.35 21.93
N ILE A 197 4.51 -1.13 21.47
CA ILE A 197 5.76 -0.71 20.81
C ILE A 197 6.96 -0.91 21.75
N GLU A 198 6.85 -0.50 23.02
CA GLU A 198 7.90 -0.67 23.99
C GLU A 198 8.21 -2.16 24.24
N THR A 199 7.18 -3.01 24.22
CA THR A 199 7.38 -4.47 24.33
C THR A 199 8.15 -5.03 23.14
N ALA A 200 7.87 -4.56 21.92
CA ALA A 200 8.57 -4.98 20.72
C ALA A 200 10.08 -4.71 20.76
N ARG A 201 10.51 -3.70 21.54
CA ARG A 201 11.95 -3.36 21.73
C ARG A 201 12.69 -4.29 22.68
N LYS A 202 11.98 -5.07 23.47
CA LYS A 202 12.58 -5.96 24.49
C LYS A 202 13.15 -7.23 23.84
N ALA A 203 14.00 -7.93 24.57
CA ALA A 203 14.46 -9.24 24.15
C ALA A 203 13.31 -10.26 24.19
N GLY A 204 13.33 -11.26 23.32
CA GLY A 204 12.35 -12.34 23.27
C GLY A 204 11.71 -12.58 21.90
N GLY A 205 11.67 -11.53 21.07
CA GLY A 205 11.11 -11.64 19.72
C GLY A 205 9.58 -11.75 19.69
N LEU A 206 9.02 -11.62 18.49
CA LEU A 206 7.57 -11.48 18.27
C LEU A 206 6.77 -12.64 18.90
N LEU A 207 7.16 -13.89 18.69
CA LEU A 207 6.39 -15.04 19.18
C LEU A 207 6.29 -15.08 20.70
N HIS A 208 7.35 -14.71 21.42
CA HIS A 208 7.32 -14.58 22.88
C HIS A 208 6.44 -13.40 23.32
N HIS A 209 6.61 -12.25 22.67
CA HIS A 209 5.88 -11.04 23.02
C HIS A 209 4.37 -11.18 22.80
N LEU A 210 3.94 -11.88 21.76
CA LEU A 210 2.50 -12.12 21.51
C LEU A 210 1.79 -12.76 22.71
N PHE A 211 2.44 -13.67 23.43
CA PHE A 211 1.82 -14.29 24.59
C PHE A 211 1.59 -13.30 25.74
N SER A 212 2.31 -12.19 25.78
CA SER A 212 2.10 -11.14 26.80
C SER A 212 0.70 -10.51 26.71
N VAL A 213 0.04 -10.48 25.55
CA VAL A 213 -1.36 -10.03 25.41
C VAL A 213 -2.27 -10.85 26.34
N ARG A 214 -2.07 -12.16 26.36
CA ARG A 214 -2.84 -13.07 27.22
C ARG A 214 -2.38 -13.00 28.68
N ALA A 215 -1.08 -13.01 28.91
CA ALA A 215 -0.51 -13.02 30.26
C ALA A 215 -0.87 -11.76 31.06
N LEU A 216 -0.76 -10.59 30.46
CA LEU A 216 -1.12 -9.31 31.11
C LEU A 216 -2.60 -9.26 31.49
N GLN A 217 -3.50 -9.75 30.64
CA GLN A 217 -4.92 -9.81 30.95
C GLN A 217 -5.22 -10.79 32.07
N LEU A 218 -4.65 -12.00 32.06
CA LEU A 218 -4.87 -13.02 33.09
C LEU A 218 -4.33 -12.63 34.46
N THR A 219 -3.25 -11.87 34.50
CA THR A 219 -2.65 -11.36 35.76
C THR A 219 -3.29 -10.06 36.25
N GLY A 220 -4.27 -9.52 35.53
CA GLY A 220 -4.90 -8.23 35.86
C GLY A 220 -4.01 -7.02 35.62
N ALA A 221 -2.88 -7.16 34.93
CA ALA A 221 -1.97 -6.07 34.62
C ALA A 221 -2.42 -5.24 33.39
N GLN A 222 -3.41 -5.75 32.63
CA GLN A 222 -3.99 -5.05 31.47
C GLN A 222 -5.48 -5.43 31.32
N GLU A 223 -6.31 -4.45 31.03
CA GLU A 223 -7.72 -4.67 30.71
C GLU A 223 -7.86 -5.27 29.30
N LYS A 224 -8.93 -6.04 29.06
CA LYS A 224 -9.23 -6.59 27.71
C LYS A 224 -9.39 -5.50 26.68
N SER A 225 -9.98 -4.39 27.04
CA SER A 225 -10.23 -3.22 26.21
C SER A 225 -8.93 -2.55 25.70
N ASP A 226 -7.78 -2.81 26.33
CA ASP A 226 -6.47 -2.33 25.90
C ASP A 226 -5.77 -3.31 24.94
N GLY A 227 -6.25 -4.55 24.88
CA GLY A 227 -5.57 -5.65 24.21
C GLY A 227 -5.34 -5.43 22.71
N LEU A 228 -6.33 -4.86 22.00
CA LEU A 228 -6.23 -4.59 20.56
C LEU A 228 -5.14 -3.56 20.24
N GLU A 229 -5.12 -2.44 20.97
CA GLU A 229 -4.14 -1.40 20.75
C GLU A 229 -2.73 -1.85 21.17
N TYR A 230 -2.62 -2.61 22.26
CA TYR A 230 -1.36 -3.20 22.68
C TYR A 230 -0.82 -4.19 21.63
N LEU A 231 -1.67 -5.08 21.09
CA LEU A 231 -1.32 -6.01 20.02
C LEU A 231 -0.89 -5.25 18.74
N SER A 232 -1.65 -4.25 18.34
CA SER A 232 -1.36 -3.41 17.17
C SER A 232 0.01 -2.73 17.30
N GLY A 233 0.26 -2.08 18.43
CA GLY A 233 1.54 -1.43 18.70
C GLY A 233 2.72 -2.40 18.71
N MET A 234 2.53 -3.60 19.26
CA MET A 234 3.55 -4.64 19.28
C MET A 234 3.91 -5.12 17.87
N ILE A 235 2.93 -5.45 17.03
CA ILE A 235 3.17 -5.96 15.68
C ILE A 235 3.81 -4.87 14.82
N ILE A 236 3.31 -3.63 14.86
CA ILE A 236 3.88 -2.49 14.14
C ILE A 236 5.30 -2.18 14.64
N GLY A 237 5.52 -2.22 15.96
CA GLY A 237 6.84 -2.00 16.55
C GLY A 237 7.89 -3.04 16.10
N HIS A 238 7.49 -4.31 15.99
CA HIS A 238 8.36 -5.35 15.45
C HIS A 238 8.66 -5.18 13.97
N ASP A 239 7.65 -4.78 13.17
CA ASP A 239 7.84 -4.53 11.74
C ASP A 239 8.84 -3.38 11.53
N ILE A 240 8.59 -2.23 12.16
CA ILE A 240 9.49 -1.07 12.06
C ILE A 240 10.90 -1.43 12.52
N GLY A 241 11.04 -2.11 13.67
CA GLY A 241 12.35 -2.50 14.21
C GLY A 241 13.11 -3.49 13.33
N ALA A 242 12.41 -4.32 12.54
CA ALA A 242 13.03 -5.22 11.58
C ALA A 242 13.51 -4.50 10.30
N GLN A 243 12.80 -3.46 9.87
CA GLN A 243 13.09 -2.75 8.62
C GLN A 243 14.07 -1.56 8.80
N LEU A 244 14.06 -0.92 9.97
CA LEU A 244 14.87 0.26 10.25
C LEU A 244 15.99 -0.07 11.24
N SER A 245 17.16 -0.41 10.69
CA SER A 245 18.34 -0.77 11.50
C SER A 245 19.10 0.43 12.11
N GLN A 246 18.89 1.63 11.56
CA GLN A 246 19.54 2.86 12.00
C GLN A 246 18.53 3.78 12.67
N SER A 247 18.92 4.44 13.75
CA SER A 247 18.09 5.48 14.37
C SER A 247 18.05 6.77 13.53
N GLY A 248 16.99 7.56 13.67
CA GLY A 248 16.88 8.88 13.06
C GLY A 248 16.58 8.88 11.55
N GLN A 249 16.15 7.72 10.98
CA GLN A 249 15.71 7.67 9.59
C GLN A 249 14.45 8.53 9.37
N HIS A 250 14.32 9.07 8.17
CA HIS A 250 13.14 9.82 7.73
C HIS A 250 12.28 8.96 6.84
N VAL A 251 11.06 8.64 7.28
CA VAL A 251 10.19 7.66 6.63
C VAL A 251 9.03 8.36 5.93
N GLY A 252 8.83 8.06 4.64
CA GLY A 252 7.60 8.39 3.93
C GLY A 252 6.52 7.34 4.21
N ILE A 253 5.35 7.74 4.61
CA ILE A 253 4.20 6.85 4.85
C ILE A 253 3.18 7.09 3.75
N VAL A 254 2.78 6.02 3.05
CA VAL A 254 1.70 6.07 2.05
C VAL A 254 0.53 5.25 2.56
N ALA A 255 -0.49 5.90 3.10
CA ALA A 255 -1.65 5.24 3.69
C ALA A 255 -2.86 6.18 3.79
N SER A 256 -4.01 5.63 4.22
CA SER A 256 -5.14 6.43 4.71
C SER A 256 -4.75 7.17 6.00
N GLN A 257 -5.41 8.28 6.28
CA GLN A 257 -5.08 9.15 7.42
C GLN A 257 -5.04 8.40 8.77
N SER A 258 -6.01 7.52 9.05
CA SER A 258 -6.06 6.79 10.31
C SER A 258 -4.89 5.82 10.48
N LEU A 259 -4.56 5.07 9.43
CA LEU A 259 -3.46 4.12 9.48
C LEU A 259 -2.10 4.83 9.50
N ALA A 260 -1.96 5.92 8.73
CA ALA A 260 -0.76 6.76 8.75
C ALA A 260 -0.48 7.31 10.16
N HIS A 261 -1.52 7.75 10.89
CA HIS A 261 -1.36 8.24 12.26
C HIS A 261 -0.73 7.20 13.20
N LYS A 262 -1.18 5.94 13.16
CA LYS A 262 -0.59 4.86 13.96
C LYS A 262 0.89 4.66 13.66
N TYR A 263 1.27 4.68 12.38
CA TYR A 263 2.68 4.56 11.97
C TYR A 263 3.50 5.79 12.36
N GLN A 264 2.96 7.01 12.27
CA GLN A 264 3.63 8.23 12.75
C GLN A 264 3.94 8.15 14.25
N VAL A 265 2.95 7.75 15.07
CA VAL A 265 3.13 7.57 16.51
C VAL A 265 4.19 6.51 16.81
N ALA A 266 4.15 5.39 16.09
CA ALA A 266 5.11 4.31 16.28
C ALA A 266 6.53 4.72 15.89
N LEU A 267 6.71 5.35 14.72
CA LEU A 267 8.00 5.84 14.24
C LEU A 267 8.60 6.88 15.21
N GLN A 268 7.78 7.82 15.67
CA GLN A 268 8.21 8.81 16.65
C GLN A 268 8.67 8.18 17.97
N ALA A 269 7.93 7.19 18.48
CA ALA A 269 8.28 6.44 19.69
C ALA A 269 9.59 5.64 19.54
N LEU A 270 9.92 5.25 18.31
CA LEU A 270 11.15 4.53 17.97
C LEU A 270 12.30 5.45 17.54
N GLY A 271 12.10 6.79 17.58
CA GLY A 271 13.16 7.78 17.30
C GLY A 271 13.35 8.09 15.82
N HIS A 272 12.33 7.85 14.99
CA HIS A 272 12.32 8.20 13.56
C HIS A 272 11.41 9.39 13.29
N SER A 273 11.70 10.15 12.23
CA SER A 273 10.80 11.18 11.71
C SER A 273 10.02 10.68 10.51
N SER A 274 8.86 11.26 10.23
CA SER A 274 8.05 10.83 9.09
C SER A 274 7.29 11.97 8.42
N VAL A 275 6.95 11.75 7.15
CA VAL A 275 5.98 12.52 6.37
C VAL A 275 4.91 11.58 5.84
N VAL A 276 3.74 12.11 5.54
CA VAL A 276 2.60 11.32 5.03
C VAL A 276 2.22 11.83 3.66
N ILE A 277 2.08 10.89 2.73
CA ILE A 277 1.41 11.09 1.46
C ILE A 277 0.14 10.23 1.47
N GLU A 278 -0.97 10.83 1.17
CA GLU A 278 -2.25 10.13 1.11
C GLU A 278 -2.22 9.11 -0.06
N SER A 279 -2.70 7.88 0.18
CA SER A 279 -2.57 6.76 -0.77
C SER A 279 -3.28 7.02 -2.10
N GLN A 280 -4.42 7.72 -2.10
CA GLN A 280 -5.12 8.12 -3.32
C GLN A 280 -4.27 9.07 -4.15
N ALA A 281 -3.71 10.10 -3.52
CA ALA A 281 -2.85 11.08 -4.20
C ALA A 281 -1.60 10.41 -4.78
N ALA A 282 -0.98 9.50 -4.03
CA ALA A 282 0.16 8.70 -4.51
C ALA A 282 -0.20 7.84 -5.72
N THR A 283 -1.35 7.15 -5.68
CA THR A 283 -1.83 6.32 -6.80
C THR A 283 -2.05 7.15 -8.06
N ILE A 284 -2.71 8.29 -7.93
CA ILE A 284 -3.02 9.18 -9.06
C ILE A 284 -1.74 9.76 -9.66
N SER A 285 -0.88 10.34 -8.82
CA SER A 285 0.38 10.94 -9.28
C SER A 285 1.29 9.90 -9.95
N GLY A 286 1.37 8.68 -9.41
CA GLY A 286 2.14 7.61 -10.00
C GLY A 286 1.58 7.11 -11.32
N ALA A 287 0.26 6.97 -11.42
CA ALA A 287 -0.41 6.62 -12.67
C ALA A 287 -0.16 7.67 -13.77
N LEU A 288 -0.22 8.95 -13.45
CA LEU A 288 0.10 10.03 -14.38
C LEU A 288 1.56 9.99 -14.84
N ALA A 289 2.50 9.74 -13.93
CA ALA A 289 3.93 9.61 -14.27
C ALA A 289 4.19 8.44 -15.22
N ILE A 290 3.54 7.29 -14.99
CA ILE A 290 3.64 6.12 -15.88
C ILE A 290 2.94 6.39 -17.21
N ASN A 291 1.76 7.04 -17.20
CA ASN A 291 1.03 7.40 -18.41
C ASN A 291 1.83 8.33 -19.34
N ALA A 292 2.58 9.28 -18.79
CA ALA A 292 3.43 10.16 -19.58
C ALA A 292 4.46 9.38 -20.42
N HIS A 293 5.01 8.29 -19.88
CA HIS A 293 5.92 7.40 -20.64
C HIS A 293 5.17 6.60 -21.72
N LEU A 294 3.94 6.13 -21.45
CA LEU A 294 3.12 5.43 -22.46
C LEU A 294 2.79 6.36 -23.63
N LEU A 295 2.40 7.59 -23.37
CA LEU A 295 2.11 8.58 -24.40
C LEU A 295 3.34 8.94 -25.24
N ALA A 296 4.49 9.13 -24.60
CA ALA A 296 5.74 9.40 -25.30
C ALA A 296 6.13 8.24 -26.24
N ALA A 297 5.91 6.99 -25.82
CA ALA A 297 6.19 5.80 -26.64
C ALA A 297 5.23 5.64 -27.83
N SER A 298 3.98 6.10 -27.72
CA SER A 298 2.97 6.05 -28.79
C SER A 298 3.08 7.20 -29.80
N GLY A 299 3.99 8.14 -29.60
CA GLY A 299 4.14 9.32 -30.47
C GLY A 299 3.01 10.34 -30.34
N GLN A 300 2.16 10.21 -29.34
CA GLN A 300 1.14 11.20 -29.03
C GLN A 300 1.81 12.34 -28.25
N PRO A 301 1.58 13.61 -28.65
CA PRO A 301 2.09 14.73 -27.87
C PRO A 301 1.48 14.67 -26.48
N GLY A 302 2.33 14.66 -25.46
CA GLY A 302 1.90 14.87 -24.08
C GLY A 302 1.16 16.20 -24.03
N ALA A 303 -0.09 16.16 -23.57
CA ALA A 303 -0.93 17.35 -23.49
C ALA A 303 -0.46 18.28 -22.37
#